data_83bd2afe1a361672a2ce4a383baff21e
#
_entry.id   83bd2afe1a361672a2ce4a383baff21e
#
_cell.length_a   1.000
_cell.length_b   1.000
_cell.length_c   1.000
_cell.angle_alpha   90.00
_cell.angle_beta   90.00
_cell.angle_gamma   90.00
#
_symmetry.space_group_name_H-M   'P 1'
#
loop_
_entity.id
_entity.type
_entity.pdbx_description
1 polymer ?
#
loop_
_entity_poly.entity_id
_entity_poly.type
_entity_poly.pdbx_seq_one_letter_code
_entity_poly.pdbx_strand_id
1 'polypeptide(L)'
;MSRSFTVIGAGLVGVCCALYLQREGFRVRLVEKGEPGRGASFGNAGSFGTASCVPFSMPGILKKVPKMLLDPESPLKLRWGHVPSALPWFLSSISNSRRERVEEIAAARNSLLLKVHEGYAPLIEGAGAQIGRAHV
;
A
#
# COMPACT_ATOMS: atom_id res chain seq x y z
N MET A 1 27.95 5.29 -22.77
CA MET A 1 27.34 6.43 -22.01
C MET A 1 26.42 5.83 -20.94
N SER A 2 26.69 6.07 -19.65
CA SER A 2 25.80 5.59 -18.57
C SER A 2 24.51 6.44 -18.60
N ARG A 3 23.36 5.77 -18.75
CA ARG A 3 22.06 6.42 -18.66
C ARG A 3 21.89 7.02 -17.27
N SER A 4 21.26 8.19 -17.19
CA SER A 4 20.94 8.84 -15.92
C SER A 4 19.43 8.94 -15.75
N PHE A 5 18.96 8.77 -14.51
CA PHE A 5 17.55 8.87 -14.15
C PHE A 5 17.35 9.95 -13.08
N THR A 6 16.25 10.65 -13.17
CA THR A 6 15.81 11.56 -12.09
C THR A 6 14.54 10.99 -11.47
N VAL A 7 14.58 10.73 -10.18
CA VAL A 7 13.43 10.28 -9.38
C VAL A 7 12.91 11.49 -8.61
N ILE A 8 11.64 11.80 -8.77
CA ILE A 8 10.96 12.91 -8.09
C ILE A 8 10.14 12.37 -6.94
N GLY A 9 10.47 12.84 -5.74
CA GLY A 9 9.89 12.38 -4.47
C GLY A 9 10.79 11.37 -3.76
N ALA A 10 11.26 11.71 -2.56
CA ALA A 10 12.08 10.85 -1.69
C ALA A 10 11.26 10.22 -0.56
N GLY A 11 10.00 9.88 -0.81
CA GLY A 11 9.23 8.98 0.04
C GLY A 11 9.71 7.53 -0.13
N LEU A 12 9.08 6.58 0.59
CA LEU A 12 9.49 5.17 0.58
C LEU A 12 9.64 4.60 -0.84
N VAL A 13 8.67 4.82 -1.71
CA VAL A 13 8.68 4.31 -3.08
C VAL A 13 9.82 4.91 -3.90
N GLY A 14 9.98 6.25 -3.85
CA GLY A 14 11.03 6.94 -4.61
C GLY A 14 12.44 6.53 -4.19
N VAL A 15 12.67 6.37 -2.88
CA VAL A 15 13.96 5.90 -2.35
C VAL A 15 14.25 4.47 -2.82
N CYS A 16 13.28 3.55 -2.71
CA CYS A 16 13.46 2.17 -3.18
C CYS A 16 13.75 2.11 -4.69
N CYS A 17 13.01 2.87 -5.51
CA CYS A 17 13.27 2.95 -6.95
C CYS A 17 14.67 3.49 -7.26
N ALA A 18 15.10 4.54 -6.56
CA ALA A 18 16.41 5.13 -6.74
C ALA A 18 17.53 4.13 -6.40
N LEU A 19 17.39 3.42 -5.29
CA LEU A 19 18.37 2.41 -4.86
C LEU A 19 18.46 1.24 -5.84
N TYR A 20 17.34 0.75 -6.36
CA TYR A 20 17.35 -0.30 -7.38
C TYR A 20 18.01 0.17 -8.67
N LEU A 21 17.70 1.37 -9.16
CA LEU A 21 18.36 1.94 -10.34
C LEU A 21 19.88 2.09 -10.14
N GLN A 22 20.32 2.47 -8.93
CA GLN A 22 21.74 2.52 -8.62
C GLN A 22 22.40 1.14 -8.62
N ARG A 23 21.74 0.12 -8.09
CA ARG A 23 22.21 -1.27 -8.13
C ARG A 23 22.38 -1.81 -9.55
N GLU A 24 21.52 -1.38 -10.47
CA GLU A 24 21.62 -1.68 -11.90
C GLU A 24 22.71 -0.85 -12.63
N GLY A 25 23.48 -0.05 -11.89
CA GLY A 25 24.61 0.72 -12.43
C GLY A 25 24.21 2.06 -13.08
N PHE A 26 22.98 2.50 -12.91
CA PHE A 26 22.55 3.80 -13.43
C PHE A 26 22.96 4.95 -12.49
N ARG A 27 23.21 6.11 -13.11
CA ARG A 27 23.39 7.36 -12.36
C ARG A 27 22.01 7.89 -11.97
N VAL A 28 21.74 8.05 -10.68
CA VAL A 28 20.44 8.50 -10.18
C VAL A 28 20.53 9.84 -9.48
N ARG A 29 19.61 10.74 -9.80
CA ARG A 29 19.36 11.98 -9.08
C ARG A 29 18.01 11.85 -8.37
N LEU A 30 17.99 11.98 -7.06
CA LEU A 30 16.78 12.01 -6.25
C LEU A 30 16.45 13.45 -5.89
N VAL A 31 15.22 13.90 -6.21
CA VAL A 31 14.74 15.26 -5.97
C VAL A 31 13.55 15.20 -5.01
N GLU A 32 13.63 15.96 -3.93
CA GLU A 32 12.60 16.06 -2.91
C GLU A 32 12.38 17.53 -2.54
N LYS A 33 11.13 17.91 -2.31
CA LYS A 33 10.77 19.28 -1.89
C LYS A 33 10.99 19.54 -0.41
N GLY A 34 11.09 18.50 0.39
CA GLY A 34 11.24 18.55 1.83
C GLY A 34 12.35 17.63 2.31
N GLU A 35 12.20 17.09 3.51
CA GLU A 35 13.15 16.15 4.11
C GLU A 35 12.91 14.73 3.53
N PRO A 36 13.96 14.05 3.01
CA PRO A 36 13.84 12.69 2.53
C PRO A 36 13.33 11.74 3.62
N GLY A 37 12.45 10.79 3.22
CA GLY A 37 11.86 9.83 4.13
C GLY A 37 10.65 10.34 4.93
N ARG A 38 10.39 11.63 4.95
CA ARG A 38 9.27 12.26 5.69
C ARG A 38 7.93 12.27 4.93
N GLY A 39 7.78 11.41 3.93
CA GLY A 39 6.52 11.26 3.18
C GLY A 39 5.42 10.55 3.96
N ALA A 40 4.38 10.12 3.25
CA ALA A 40 3.16 9.52 3.84
C ALA A 40 3.41 8.24 4.68
N SER A 41 4.54 7.55 4.45
CA SER A 41 4.90 6.34 5.21
C SER A 41 5.70 6.64 6.50
N PHE A 42 6.05 7.89 6.74
CA PHE A 42 6.79 8.26 7.96
C PHE A 42 5.94 8.02 9.21
N GLY A 43 6.52 7.36 10.20
CA GLY A 43 5.84 7.07 11.46
C GLY A 43 4.81 5.93 11.41
N ASN A 44 4.72 5.17 10.30
CA ASN A 44 3.87 3.99 10.27
C ASN A 44 4.49 2.84 11.14
N ALA A 45 3.70 1.80 11.37
CA ALA A 45 4.12 0.66 12.20
C ALA A 45 5.26 -0.20 11.62
N GLY A 46 5.73 0.08 10.40
CA GLY A 46 6.82 -0.65 9.75
C GLY A 46 6.53 -2.13 9.46
N SER A 47 5.26 -2.50 9.38
CA SER A 47 4.85 -3.88 9.16
C SER A 47 4.68 -4.20 7.67
N PHE A 48 5.19 -5.35 7.24
CA PHE A 48 4.94 -5.91 5.91
C PHE A 48 3.74 -6.85 5.95
N GLY A 49 2.59 -6.37 5.50
CA GLY A 49 1.34 -7.13 5.49
C GLY A 49 1.23 -8.08 4.30
N THR A 50 2.02 -9.15 4.26
CA THR A 50 2.02 -10.12 3.15
C THR A 50 0.73 -10.92 3.02
N ALA A 51 -0.02 -11.09 4.11
CA ALA A 51 -1.30 -11.79 4.12
C ALA A 51 -2.51 -10.90 3.75
N SER A 52 -2.33 -9.60 3.59
CA SER A 52 -3.43 -8.63 3.35
C SER A 52 -3.83 -8.55 1.86
N CYS A 53 -3.95 -9.70 1.19
CA CYS A 53 -4.33 -9.74 -0.23
C CYS A 53 -5.83 -9.55 -0.48
N VAL A 54 -6.69 -9.91 0.48
CA VAL A 54 -8.14 -9.80 0.32
C VAL A 54 -8.58 -8.33 0.41
N PRO A 55 -9.37 -7.82 -0.56
CA PRO A 55 -9.88 -6.47 -0.51
C PRO A 55 -10.94 -6.30 0.60
N PHE A 56 -11.07 -5.08 1.12
CA PHE A 56 -12.08 -4.78 2.15
C PHE A 56 -13.52 -5.00 1.64
N SER A 57 -13.75 -4.77 0.36
CA SER A 57 -15.05 -4.98 -0.32
C SER A 57 -15.31 -6.48 -0.55
N MET A 58 -15.65 -7.21 0.51
CA MET A 58 -15.98 -8.63 0.42
C MET A 58 -17.46 -8.88 0.13
N PRO A 59 -17.81 -10.05 -0.47
CA PRO A 59 -19.20 -10.46 -0.62
C PRO A 59 -19.95 -10.42 0.71
N GLY A 60 -21.13 -9.83 0.71
CA GLY A 60 -21.96 -9.72 1.92
C GLY A 60 -21.60 -8.55 2.86
N ILE A 61 -20.59 -7.73 2.56
CA ILE A 61 -20.23 -6.56 3.38
C ILE A 61 -21.42 -5.61 3.55
N LEU A 62 -22.25 -5.44 2.52
CA LEU A 62 -23.43 -4.58 2.56
C LEU A 62 -24.44 -4.96 3.63
N LYS A 63 -24.58 -6.26 3.92
CA LYS A 63 -25.48 -6.74 4.99
C LYS A 63 -24.96 -6.36 6.39
N LYS A 64 -23.64 -6.13 6.52
CA LYS A 64 -23.00 -5.75 7.77
C LYS A 64 -22.97 -4.24 8.01
N VAL A 65 -23.04 -3.43 6.93
CA VAL A 65 -22.95 -1.97 7.01
C VAL A 65 -23.97 -1.36 7.97
N PRO A 66 -25.27 -1.71 7.96
CA PRO A 66 -26.22 -1.12 8.92
C PRO A 66 -25.83 -1.36 10.37
N LYS A 67 -25.41 -2.59 10.70
CA LYS A 67 -24.95 -2.93 12.05
C LYS A 67 -23.69 -2.13 12.42
N MET A 68 -22.75 -2.01 11.50
CA MET A 68 -21.50 -1.26 11.73
C MET A 68 -21.75 0.24 11.93
N LEU A 69 -22.76 0.83 11.28
CA LEU A 69 -23.11 2.24 11.43
C LEU A 69 -23.80 2.53 12.77
N LEU A 70 -24.50 1.56 13.32
CA LEU A 70 -25.19 1.68 14.61
C LEU A 70 -24.26 1.40 15.81
N ASP A 71 -23.13 0.78 15.58
CA ASP A 71 -22.17 0.42 16.63
C ASP A 71 -21.18 1.58 16.87
N PRO A 72 -21.17 2.17 18.09
CA PRO A 72 -20.25 3.26 18.43
C PRO A 72 -18.77 2.86 18.37
N GLU A 73 -18.45 1.58 18.60
CA GLU A 73 -17.08 1.07 18.58
C GLU A 73 -16.63 0.61 17.18
N SER A 74 -17.55 0.60 16.21
CA SER A 74 -17.24 0.20 14.84
C SER A 74 -16.19 1.12 14.20
N PRO A 75 -15.24 0.55 13.44
CA PRO A 75 -14.28 1.32 12.67
C PRO A 75 -14.93 2.10 11.51
N LEU A 76 -16.18 1.76 11.13
CA LEU A 76 -16.89 2.44 10.06
C LEU A 76 -17.59 3.70 10.62
N LYS A 77 -17.05 4.85 10.31
CA LYS A 77 -17.65 6.16 10.61
C LYS A 77 -18.01 6.86 9.30
N LEU A 78 -19.29 7.20 9.14
CA LEU A 78 -19.80 7.91 7.97
C LEU A 78 -19.98 9.39 8.28
N ARG A 79 -19.35 10.24 7.48
CA ARG A 79 -19.59 11.67 7.48
C ARG A 79 -20.70 11.96 6.47
N TRP A 80 -21.92 12.10 6.95
CA TRP A 80 -23.12 12.20 6.11
C TRP A 80 -23.03 13.28 5.03
N GLY A 81 -22.41 14.43 5.32
CA GLY A 81 -22.19 15.50 4.34
C GLY A 81 -21.30 15.12 3.16
N HIS A 82 -20.50 14.04 3.27
CA HIS A 82 -19.63 13.54 2.19
C HIS A 82 -20.23 12.40 1.39
N VAL A 83 -21.34 11.83 1.83
CA VAL A 83 -21.96 10.68 1.17
C VAL A 83 -22.32 10.97 -0.29
N PRO A 84 -22.91 12.14 -0.66
CA PRO A 84 -23.24 12.42 -2.06
C PRO A 84 -22.00 12.46 -2.97
N SER A 85 -20.90 13.06 -2.52
CA SER A 85 -19.65 13.12 -3.30
C SER A 85 -18.93 11.79 -3.40
N ALA A 86 -19.10 10.91 -2.41
CA ALA A 86 -18.50 9.58 -2.36
C ALA A 86 -19.36 8.50 -3.04
N LEU A 87 -20.59 8.84 -3.46
CA LEU A 87 -21.53 7.88 -4.04
C LEU A 87 -20.97 7.10 -5.25
N PRO A 88 -20.27 7.72 -6.22
CA PRO A 88 -19.67 6.98 -7.33
C PRO A 88 -18.66 5.93 -6.85
N TRP A 89 -17.88 6.26 -5.83
CA TRP A 89 -16.93 5.32 -5.22
C TRP A 89 -17.66 4.17 -4.51
N PHE A 90 -18.74 4.44 -3.77
CA PHE A 90 -19.53 3.39 -3.14
C PHE A 90 -20.13 2.43 -4.16
N LEU A 91 -20.71 2.95 -5.25
CA LEU A 91 -21.27 2.13 -6.32
C LEU A 91 -20.19 1.24 -6.97
N SER A 92 -19.03 1.80 -7.25
CA SER A 92 -17.89 1.04 -7.76
C SER A 92 -17.42 -0.02 -6.77
N SER A 93 -17.34 0.29 -5.48
CA SER A 93 -16.97 -0.65 -4.43
C SER A 93 -17.96 -1.82 -4.34
N ILE A 94 -19.26 -1.53 -4.43
CA ILE A 94 -20.32 -2.55 -4.44
C ILE A 94 -20.20 -3.46 -5.67
N SER A 95 -19.98 -2.89 -6.86
CA SER A 95 -19.84 -3.69 -8.10
C SER A 95 -18.61 -4.62 -8.04
N ASN A 96 -17.54 -4.19 -7.36
CA ASN A 96 -16.34 -4.97 -7.18
C ASN A 96 -16.39 -5.95 -5.97
N SER A 97 -17.50 -5.96 -5.21
CA SER A 97 -17.69 -6.90 -4.09
C SER A 97 -18.24 -8.27 -4.52
N ARG A 98 -18.37 -8.52 -5.81
CA ARG A 98 -18.74 -9.83 -6.35
C ARG A 98 -17.58 -10.81 -6.13
N ARG A 99 -17.91 -12.06 -5.82
CA ARG A 99 -16.93 -13.09 -5.49
C ARG A 99 -15.80 -13.22 -6.53
N GLU A 100 -16.15 -13.31 -7.80
CA GLU A 100 -15.19 -13.42 -8.90
C GLU A 100 -14.21 -12.24 -8.93
N ARG A 101 -14.73 -11.00 -8.78
CA ARG A 101 -13.86 -9.81 -8.74
C ARG A 101 -12.97 -9.75 -7.51
N VAL A 102 -13.48 -10.18 -6.37
CA VAL A 102 -12.68 -10.27 -5.14
C VAL A 102 -11.55 -11.28 -5.29
N GLU A 103 -11.81 -12.43 -5.90
CA GLU A 103 -10.81 -13.46 -6.18
C GLU A 103 -9.75 -12.96 -7.17
N GLU A 104 -10.14 -12.28 -8.26
CA GLU A 104 -9.21 -11.65 -9.20
C GLU A 104 -8.32 -10.58 -8.52
N ILE A 105 -8.94 -9.69 -7.75
CA ILE A 105 -8.21 -8.63 -7.04
C ILE A 105 -7.26 -9.24 -6.00
N ALA A 106 -7.72 -10.26 -5.28
CA ALA A 106 -6.89 -10.95 -4.30
C ALA A 106 -5.69 -11.64 -4.96
N ALA A 107 -5.89 -12.31 -6.09
CA ALA A 107 -4.82 -12.94 -6.85
C ALA A 107 -3.79 -11.93 -7.36
N ALA A 108 -4.26 -10.81 -7.94
CA ALA A 108 -3.39 -9.75 -8.42
C ALA A 108 -2.59 -9.10 -7.28
N ARG A 109 -3.23 -8.83 -6.12
CA ARG A 109 -2.52 -8.29 -4.95
C ARG A 109 -1.53 -9.28 -4.37
N ASN A 110 -1.92 -10.55 -4.27
CA ASN A 110 -1.05 -11.61 -3.75
C ASN A 110 0.22 -11.78 -4.58
N SER A 111 0.14 -11.68 -5.91
CA SER A 111 1.31 -11.79 -6.80
C SER A 111 2.37 -10.71 -6.52
N LEU A 112 1.97 -9.53 -6.05
CA LEU A 112 2.87 -8.47 -5.62
C LEU A 112 3.35 -8.67 -4.18
N LEU A 113 2.44 -9.06 -3.28
CA LEU A 113 2.75 -9.21 -1.86
C LEU A 113 3.74 -10.36 -1.58
N LEU A 114 3.68 -11.44 -2.36
CA LEU A 114 4.63 -12.55 -2.25
C LEU A 114 6.08 -12.13 -2.51
N LYS A 115 6.31 -11.07 -3.28
CA LYS A 115 7.65 -10.54 -3.60
C LYS A 115 8.16 -9.48 -2.62
N VAL A 116 7.38 -9.12 -1.61
CA VAL A 116 7.73 -8.02 -0.69
C VAL A 116 9.05 -8.30 0.02
N HIS A 117 9.21 -9.48 0.62
CA HIS A 117 10.44 -9.81 1.35
C HIS A 117 11.65 -9.91 0.41
N GLU A 118 11.50 -10.55 -0.74
CA GLU A 118 12.53 -10.64 -1.76
C GLU A 118 12.97 -9.26 -2.25
N GLY A 119 12.00 -8.38 -2.49
CA GLY A 119 12.26 -7.02 -2.96
C GLY A 119 12.91 -6.12 -1.91
N TYR A 120 12.62 -6.29 -0.61
CA TYR A 120 13.21 -5.44 0.42
C TYR A 120 14.53 -5.96 0.98
N ALA A 121 14.75 -7.28 0.98
CA ALA A 121 15.95 -7.89 1.59
C ALA A 121 17.26 -7.22 1.14
N PRO A 122 17.55 -7.04 -0.17
CA PRO A 122 18.82 -6.47 -0.59
C PRO A 122 18.98 -4.99 -0.25
N LEU A 123 17.89 -4.25 -0.03
CA LEU A 123 17.94 -2.84 0.38
C LEU A 123 18.20 -2.72 1.88
N ILE A 124 17.60 -3.63 2.67
CA ILE A 124 17.77 -3.68 4.13
C ILE A 124 19.19 -4.09 4.48
N GLU A 125 19.71 -5.13 3.83
CA GLU A 125 21.10 -5.58 3.99
C GLU A 125 22.08 -4.46 3.64
N GLY A 126 21.87 -3.78 2.52
CA GLY A 126 22.70 -2.65 2.10
C GLY A 126 22.65 -1.46 3.06
N ALA A 127 21.57 -1.27 3.78
CA ALA A 127 21.43 -0.22 4.80
C ALA A 127 21.96 -0.62 6.18
N GLY A 128 22.34 -1.89 6.40
CA GLY A 128 22.72 -2.42 7.71
C GLY A 128 21.57 -2.42 8.72
N ALA A 129 20.31 -2.32 8.24
CA ALA A 129 19.15 -2.27 9.10
C ALA A 129 18.73 -3.67 9.55
N GLN A 130 18.42 -3.80 10.85
CA GLN A 130 17.83 -5.03 11.39
C GLN A 130 16.31 -4.88 11.43
N ILE A 131 15.60 -5.81 10.78
CA ILE A 131 14.15 -5.88 10.83
C ILE A 131 13.77 -7.11 11.66
N GLY A 132 13.03 -6.87 12.74
CA GLY A 132 12.38 -7.93 13.50
C GLY A 132 11.27 -8.58 12.67
N ARG A 133 11.14 -9.91 12.77
CA ARG A 133 9.97 -10.62 12.24
C ARG A 133 8.95 -10.77 13.35
N ALA A 134 7.73 -10.29 13.13
CA ALA A 134 6.62 -10.67 13.99
C ALA A 134 6.34 -12.15 13.77
N HIS A 135 6.46 -12.95 14.80
CA HIS A 135 5.97 -14.33 14.78
C HIS A 135 4.44 -14.28 14.92
N VAL A 136 3.72 -14.72 13.92
CA VAL A 136 2.29 -14.98 13.95
C VAL A 136 2.09 -16.42 14.32
#